data_56e648dfd307cb07df4b65b9f52ae457
#
_entry.id   56e648dfd307cb07df4b65b9f52ae457
#
_cell.length_a   1.000
_cell.length_b   1.000
_cell.length_c   1.000
_cell.angle_alpha   90.00
_cell.angle_beta   90.00
_cell.angle_gamma   90.00
#
_symmetry.space_group_name_H-M   'P 1'
#
loop_
_entity.id
_entity.type
_entity.pdbx_description
1 polymer ?
#
loop_
_entity_poly.entity_id
_entity_poly.type
_entity_poly.pdbx_seq_one_letter_code
_entity_poly.pdbx_strand_id
1 'polypeptide(L)'
;MRNPFKVVVVTGVPGVGKTTVLEHLARIASRKGLKLKIVNFGDYMLETALKEGLVKSRDELRRLPLRRQLNLQALAASRIVEDSVGELGENDFLIVDTHALVRTPAGYLPGLPFNVLEKLKPDMIVVVEAEPGVVVERQARDRSRYRGDIGGVDGVRRLMEQARSAAIASATRXASTVLVVDNREGAPEEAALKLXEALEGL
;
A
#
# COMPACT_ATOMS: atom_id res chain seq x y z
N MET A 1 -1.51 6.05 -20.95
CA MET A 1 -2.98 5.97 -20.85
C MET A 1 -3.37 5.39 -19.50
N ARG A 2 -4.32 5.99 -18.79
CA ARG A 2 -4.80 5.53 -17.49
C ARG A 2 -5.77 4.35 -17.63
N ASN A 3 -6.15 3.75 -16.51
CA ASN A 3 -7.17 2.72 -16.48
C ASN A 3 -8.56 3.34 -16.68
N PRO A 4 -9.57 2.56 -17.01
CA PRO A 4 -10.94 3.08 -17.13
C PRO A 4 -11.59 3.46 -15.79
N PHE A 5 -10.93 3.13 -14.68
CA PHE A 5 -11.31 3.52 -13.32
C PHE A 5 -10.11 4.21 -12.67
N LYS A 6 -10.34 4.87 -11.56
CA LYS A 6 -9.27 5.59 -10.84
C LYS A 6 -8.52 4.63 -9.93
N VAL A 7 -7.18 4.72 -9.93
CA VAL A 7 -6.33 3.85 -9.10
C VAL A 7 -5.64 4.69 -8.04
N VAL A 8 -5.81 4.30 -6.79
CA VAL A 8 -5.20 4.97 -5.64
C VAL A 8 -4.39 3.95 -4.85
N VAL A 9 -3.10 4.17 -4.77
CA VAL A 9 -2.22 3.32 -3.95
C VAL A 9 -2.14 3.93 -2.56
N VAL A 10 -2.36 3.11 -1.53
CA VAL A 10 -2.24 3.56 -0.14
C VAL A 10 -1.08 2.82 0.50
N THR A 11 -0.10 3.57 0.98
CA THR A 11 1.10 3.00 1.59
C THR A 11 1.35 3.61 2.96
N GLY A 12 2.24 3.00 3.71
CA GLY A 12 2.63 3.44 5.05
C GLY A 12 3.46 2.36 5.70
N VAL A 13 4.35 2.75 6.62
CA VAL A 13 5.18 1.77 7.31
C VAL A 13 4.30 0.92 8.25
N PRO A 14 4.71 -0.32 8.56
CA PRO A 14 3.93 -1.14 9.49
C PRO A 14 3.75 -0.41 10.83
N GLY A 15 2.52 -0.40 11.33
CA GLY A 15 2.19 0.24 12.62
C GLY A 15 1.58 1.63 12.51
N VAL A 16 1.45 2.21 11.31
CA VAL A 16 0.81 3.54 11.17
C VAL A 16 -0.71 3.47 11.27
N GLY A 17 -1.31 2.28 11.25
CA GLY A 17 -2.77 2.13 11.36
C GLY A 17 -3.49 2.18 10.02
N LYS A 18 -2.80 1.83 8.95
CA LYS A 18 -3.33 1.89 7.58
C LYS A 18 -4.62 1.06 7.43
N THR A 19 -4.66 -0.14 7.98
CA THR A 19 -5.83 -1.02 7.90
C THR A 19 -7.07 -0.35 8.48
N THR A 20 -6.94 0.25 9.66
CA THR A 20 -8.05 0.93 10.33
C THR A 20 -8.53 2.13 9.52
N VAL A 21 -7.59 2.91 8.97
CA VAL A 21 -7.94 4.05 8.11
C VAL A 21 -8.74 3.58 6.90
N LEU A 22 -8.30 2.46 6.27
CA LEU A 22 -9.00 1.92 5.10
C LEU A 22 -10.40 1.38 5.45
N GLU A 23 -10.56 0.80 6.65
CA GLU A 23 -11.88 0.36 7.11
C GLU A 23 -12.84 1.54 7.27
N HIS A 24 -12.36 2.64 7.88
CA HIS A 24 -13.16 3.86 7.99
C HIS A 24 -13.46 4.45 6.62
N LEU A 25 -12.47 4.44 5.71
CA LEU A 25 -12.66 4.93 4.34
C LEU A 25 -13.80 4.17 3.64
N ALA A 26 -13.81 2.83 3.77
CA ALA A 26 -14.85 2.00 3.15
C ALA A 26 -16.24 2.41 3.65
N ARG A 27 -16.38 2.65 4.96
CA ARG A 27 -17.66 3.07 5.54
C ARG A 27 -18.07 4.45 5.04
N ILE A 28 -17.15 5.39 4.99
CA ILE A 28 -17.42 6.75 4.53
C ILE A 28 -17.85 6.72 3.06
N ALA A 29 -17.10 5.99 2.23
CA ALA A 29 -17.39 5.87 0.79
C ALA A 29 -18.79 5.28 0.57
N SER A 30 -19.13 4.25 1.33
CA SER A 30 -20.45 3.61 1.23
C SER A 30 -21.57 4.61 1.52
N ARG A 31 -21.39 5.42 2.56
CA ARG A 31 -22.39 6.47 2.91
C ARG A 31 -22.51 7.53 1.82
N LYS A 32 -21.43 7.79 1.10
CA LYS A 32 -21.42 8.80 0.03
C LYS A 32 -21.80 8.21 -1.34
N GLY A 33 -22.05 6.91 -1.41
CA GLY A 33 -22.38 6.26 -2.68
C GLY A 33 -21.18 6.10 -3.60
N LEU A 34 -19.96 6.18 -3.08
CA LEU A 34 -18.75 5.96 -3.86
C LEU A 34 -18.41 4.47 -3.86
N LYS A 35 -18.16 3.92 -5.03
CA LYS A 35 -17.80 2.51 -5.15
C LYS A 35 -16.28 2.36 -5.06
N LEU A 36 -15.84 1.65 -4.04
CA LEU A 36 -14.43 1.33 -3.84
C LEU A 36 -14.22 -0.18 -3.90
N LYS A 37 -13.16 -0.58 -4.58
CA LYS A 37 -12.65 -1.95 -4.48
C LYS A 37 -11.30 -1.84 -3.78
N ILE A 38 -11.20 -2.37 -2.57
CA ILE A 38 -9.96 -2.30 -1.78
C ILE A 38 -9.28 -3.67 -1.85
N VAL A 39 -8.03 -3.69 -2.29
CA VAL A 39 -7.25 -4.93 -2.40
C VAL A 39 -5.93 -4.78 -1.65
N ASN A 40 -5.43 -5.90 -1.13
CA ASN A 40 -4.12 -5.95 -0.49
C ASN A 40 -3.12 -6.58 -1.47
N PHE A 41 -2.06 -5.84 -1.78
CA PHE A 41 -1.07 -6.26 -2.76
C PHE A 41 -0.36 -7.54 -2.32
N GLY A 42 -0.03 -7.66 -1.04
CA GLY A 42 0.63 -8.86 -0.50
C GLY A 42 -0.22 -10.12 -0.66
N ASP A 43 -1.54 -9.98 -0.49
CA ASP A 43 -2.47 -11.11 -0.70
C ASP A 43 -2.46 -11.54 -2.16
N TYR A 44 -2.44 -10.58 -3.11
CA TYR A 44 -2.35 -10.89 -4.53
C TYR A 44 -1.01 -11.55 -4.88
N MET A 45 0.08 -11.11 -4.26
CA MET A 45 1.38 -11.75 -4.47
C MET A 45 1.34 -13.21 -4.01
N LEU A 46 0.78 -13.47 -2.84
CA LEU A 46 0.67 -14.82 -2.31
C LEU A 46 -0.18 -15.70 -3.22
N GLU A 47 -1.36 -15.20 -3.61
CA GLU A 47 -2.26 -15.95 -4.48
C GLU A 47 -1.60 -16.26 -5.82
N THR A 48 -0.89 -15.29 -6.38
CA THR A 48 -0.18 -15.48 -7.65
C THR A 48 0.92 -16.54 -7.50
N ALA A 49 1.70 -16.46 -6.42
CA ALA A 49 2.77 -17.42 -6.18
C ALA A 49 2.22 -18.84 -5.97
N LEU A 50 1.08 -18.97 -5.28
CA LEU A 50 0.43 -20.27 -5.07
C LEU A 50 -0.06 -20.85 -6.40
N LYS A 51 -0.69 -20.03 -7.24
CA LYS A 51 -1.21 -20.47 -8.55
C LYS A 51 -0.08 -20.86 -9.50
N GLU A 52 1.07 -20.17 -9.42
CA GLU A 52 2.23 -20.50 -10.24
C GLU A 52 3.03 -21.69 -9.69
N GLY A 53 2.64 -22.22 -8.54
CA GLY A 53 3.33 -23.36 -7.91
C GLY A 53 4.68 -22.99 -7.35
N LEU A 54 4.96 -21.71 -7.11
CA LEU A 54 6.28 -21.25 -6.64
C LEU A 54 6.45 -21.41 -5.13
N VAL A 55 5.35 -21.37 -4.40
CA VAL A 55 5.36 -21.48 -2.95
C VAL A 55 4.14 -22.27 -2.48
N LYS A 56 4.20 -22.75 -1.23
CA LYS A 56 3.09 -23.42 -0.57
C LYS A 56 2.53 -22.59 0.59
N SER A 57 3.22 -21.50 0.97
CA SER A 57 2.83 -20.69 2.13
C SER A 57 3.38 -19.27 2.02
N ARG A 58 2.86 -18.40 2.89
CA ARG A 58 3.34 -17.02 2.99
C ARG A 58 4.80 -16.96 3.46
N ASP A 59 5.21 -17.90 4.30
CA ASP A 59 6.61 -17.94 4.78
C ASP A 59 7.57 -18.27 3.65
N GLU A 60 7.18 -19.18 2.75
CA GLU A 60 8.00 -19.51 1.58
C GLU A 60 8.10 -18.30 0.63
N LEU A 61 7.00 -17.54 0.51
CA LEU A 61 7.00 -16.33 -0.33
C LEU A 61 8.08 -15.35 0.13
N ARG A 62 8.20 -15.15 1.45
CA ARG A 62 9.20 -14.24 2.01
C ARG A 62 10.62 -14.69 1.78
N ARG A 63 10.83 -15.98 1.52
CA ARG A 63 12.16 -16.58 1.32
C ARG A 63 12.56 -16.69 -0.15
N LEU A 64 11.67 -16.33 -1.07
CA LEU A 64 12.00 -16.38 -2.49
C LEU A 64 13.15 -15.42 -2.83
N PRO A 65 14.01 -15.80 -3.78
CA PRO A 65 15.03 -14.87 -4.27
C PRO A 65 14.41 -13.56 -4.74
N LEU A 66 15.10 -12.45 -4.50
CA LEU A 66 14.57 -11.12 -4.81
C LEU A 66 14.13 -11.00 -6.28
N ARG A 67 14.87 -11.56 -7.20
CA ARG A 67 14.50 -11.50 -8.63
C ARG A 67 13.15 -12.17 -8.90
N ARG A 68 12.84 -13.25 -8.18
CA ARG A 68 11.54 -13.91 -8.29
C ARG A 68 10.44 -13.06 -7.66
N GLN A 69 10.75 -12.41 -6.52
CA GLN A 69 9.81 -11.50 -5.88
C GLN A 69 9.46 -10.34 -6.80
N LEU A 70 10.44 -9.78 -7.52
CA LEU A 70 10.21 -8.70 -8.48
C LEU A 70 9.27 -9.13 -9.61
N ASN A 71 9.47 -10.34 -10.13
CA ASN A 71 8.59 -10.88 -11.18
C ASN A 71 7.16 -11.07 -10.64
N LEU A 72 7.03 -11.57 -9.42
CA LEU A 72 5.73 -11.75 -8.78
C LEU A 72 5.03 -10.43 -8.54
N GLN A 73 5.77 -9.38 -8.17
CA GLN A 73 5.20 -8.04 -8.00
C GLN A 73 4.52 -7.59 -9.29
N ALA A 74 5.21 -7.75 -10.43
CA ALA A 74 4.65 -7.33 -11.73
C ALA A 74 3.41 -8.15 -12.09
N LEU A 75 3.46 -9.48 -11.87
CA LEU A 75 2.32 -10.36 -12.15
C LEU A 75 1.13 -10.02 -11.24
N ALA A 76 1.38 -9.79 -9.96
CA ALA A 76 0.32 -9.43 -9.01
C ALA A 76 -0.33 -8.10 -9.42
N ALA A 77 0.47 -7.11 -9.82
CA ALA A 77 -0.05 -5.82 -10.28
C ALA A 77 -0.96 -6.00 -11.49
N SER A 78 -0.54 -6.82 -12.46
CA SER A 78 -1.36 -7.11 -13.65
C SER A 78 -2.68 -7.74 -13.26
N ARG A 79 -2.65 -8.74 -12.37
CA ARG A 79 -3.86 -9.45 -11.94
C ARG A 79 -4.84 -8.53 -11.20
N ILE A 80 -4.31 -7.63 -10.36
CA ILE A 80 -5.16 -6.65 -9.65
C ILE A 80 -5.95 -5.83 -10.65
N VAL A 81 -5.29 -5.32 -11.69
CA VAL A 81 -5.95 -4.50 -12.72
C VAL A 81 -6.93 -5.35 -13.54
N GLU A 82 -6.49 -6.52 -13.99
CA GLU A 82 -7.33 -7.42 -14.80
C GLU A 82 -8.62 -7.80 -14.05
N ASP A 83 -8.52 -8.11 -12.76
CA ASP A 83 -9.67 -8.46 -11.93
C ASP A 83 -10.61 -7.28 -11.71
N SER A 84 -10.14 -6.06 -11.94
CA SER A 84 -10.94 -4.84 -11.71
C SER A 84 -11.61 -4.32 -12.99
N VAL A 85 -11.04 -4.67 -14.16
CA VAL A 85 -11.67 -4.31 -15.45
C VAL A 85 -12.99 -5.06 -15.57
N GLY A 86 -14.04 -4.34 -15.94
CA GLY A 86 -15.39 -4.92 -16.04
C GLY A 86 -16.17 -4.88 -14.74
N GLU A 87 -15.46 -4.71 -13.60
CA GLU A 87 -16.10 -4.56 -12.30
C GLU A 87 -16.25 -3.09 -11.92
N LEU A 88 -15.25 -2.28 -12.28
CA LEU A 88 -15.18 -0.86 -11.93
C LEU A 88 -15.34 0.00 -13.18
N GLY A 89 -16.10 1.09 -13.04
CA GLY A 89 -16.32 2.08 -14.10
C GLY A 89 -15.54 3.37 -13.84
N GLU A 90 -15.77 4.35 -14.70
CA GLU A 90 -15.02 5.61 -14.75
C GLU A 90 -15.01 6.39 -13.43
N ASN A 91 -16.10 6.29 -12.67
CA ASN A 91 -16.22 7.02 -11.41
C ASN A 91 -15.89 6.17 -10.18
N ASP A 92 -15.43 4.95 -10.40
CA ASP A 92 -15.12 4.01 -9.32
C ASP A 92 -13.63 4.01 -9.00
N PHE A 93 -13.28 3.49 -7.84
CA PHE A 93 -11.91 3.53 -7.33
C PHE A 93 -11.39 2.14 -7.01
N LEU A 94 -10.20 1.85 -7.53
CA LEU A 94 -9.41 0.70 -7.09
C LEU A 94 -8.41 1.23 -6.06
N ILE A 95 -8.53 0.77 -4.82
CA ILE A 95 -7.63 1.15 -3.73
C ILE A 95 -6.66 -0.02 -3.52
N VAL A 96 -5.37 0.22 -3.70
CA VAL A 96 -4.34 -0.82 -3.57
C VAL A 96 -3.53 -0.56 -2.31
N ASP A 97 -3.72 -1.43 -1.31
CA ASP A 97 -3.00 -1.38 -0.03
C ASP A 97 -1.65 -2.07 -0.21
N THR A 98 -0.55 -1.33 -0.06
CA THR A 98 0.79 -1.88 -0.23
C THR A 98 1.82 -1.13 0.63
N HIS A 99 3.09 -1.43 0.45
CA HIS A 99 4.19 -0.75 1.13
C HIS A 99 5.12 -0.12 0.09
N ALA A 100 5.57 1.11 0.35
CA ALA A 100 6.51 1.78 -0.54
C ALA A 100 7.91 1.17 -0.44
N LEU A 101 8.27 0.69 0.75
CA LEU A 101 9.55 0.04 1.01
C LEU A 101 9.32 -1.25 1.80
N VAL A 102 10.00 -2.32 1.40
CA VAL A 102 9.95 -3.61 2.07
C VAL A 102 11.36 -3.96 2.55
N ARG A 103 11.50 -4.23 3.85
CA ARG A 103 12.81 -4.59 4.42
C ARG A 103 13.21 -6.00 3.98
N THR A 104 14.44 -6.15 3.50
CA THR A 104 15.01 -7.44 3.12
C THR A 104 16.42 -7.56 3.71
N PRO A 105 16.99 -8.78 3.74
CA PRO A 105 18.38 -8.93 4.17
C PRO A 105 19.37 -8.14 3.31
N ALA A 106 19.01 -7.82 2.06
CA ALA A 106 19.87 -7.10 1.12
C ALA A 106 19.60 -5.59 1.12
N GLY A 107 18.76 -5.10 2.05
CA GLY A 107 18.39 -3.69 2.09
C GLY A 107 16.90 -3.50 1.82
N TYR A 108 16.51 -2.28 1.50
CA TYR A 108 15.09 -2.00 1.24
C TYR A 108 14.74 -2.25 -0.23
N LEU A 109 13.72 -3.06 -0.44
CA LEU A 109 13.17 -3.33 -1.76
C LEU A 109 12.01 -2.36 -2.03
N PRO A 110 12.02 -1.63 -3.15
CA PRO A 110 10.88 -0.79 -3.48
C PRO A 110 9.61 -1.62 -3.67
N GLY A 111 8.52 -1.19 -3.06
CA GLY A 111 7.22 -1.83 -3.22
C GLY A 111 6.47 -1.33 -4.44
N LEU A 112 6.88 -0.18 -4.97
CA LEU A 112 6.27 0.43 -6.15
C LEU A 112 7.35 0.71 -7.20
N PRO A 113 8.06 -0.34 -7.67
CA PRO A 113 9.03 -0.15 -8.75
C PRO A 113 8.30 0.08 -10.07
N PHE A 114 9.03 0.51 -11.09
CA PHE A 114 8.43 0.87 -12.38
C PHE A 114 7.58 -0.26 -12.97
N ASN A 115 8.04 -1.50 -12.88
CA ASN A 115 7.30 -2.64 -13.43
C ASN A 115 5.95 -2.88 -12.74
N VAL A 116 5.77 -2.38 -11.51
CA VAL A 116 4.49 -2.38 -10.83
C VAL A 116 3.67 -1.15 -11.26
N LEU A 117 4.32 0.02 -11.26
CA LEU A 117 3.65 1.27 -11.63
C LEU A 117 3.08 1.26 -13.04
N GLU A 118 3.80 0.67 -13.99
CA GLU A 118 3.33 0.62 -15.38
C GLU A 118 2.09 -0.27 -15.54
N LYS A 119 1.85 -1.18 -14.60
CA LYS A 119 0.64 -2.00 -14.59
C LYS A 119 -0.51 -1.29 -13.85
N LEU A 120 -0.22 -0.80 -12.64
CA LEU A 120 -1.24 -0.13 -11.81
C LEU A 120 -1.65 1.24 -12.37
N LYS A 121 -0.70 2.01 -12.88
CA LYS A 121 -0.93 3.37 -13.41
C LYS A 121 -1.71 4.24 -12.42
N PRO A 122 -1.19 4.41 -11.18
CA PRO A 122 -1.97 5.10 -10.15
C PRO A 122 -2.19 6.57 -10.47
N ASP A 123 -3.40 7.03 -10.16
CA ASP A 123 -3.75 8.46 -10.23
C ASP A 123 -3.23 9.20 -9.00
N MET A 124 -3.21 8.50 -7.85
CA MET A 124 -2.78 9.07 -6.58
C MET A 124 -2.01 8.02 -5.77
N ILE A 125 -0.99 8.48 -5.05
CA ILE A 125 -0.31 7.68 -4.04
C ILE A 125 -0.52 8.37 -2.69
N VAL A 126 -1.12 7.66 -1.75
CA VAL A 126 -1.39 8.14 -0.39
C VAL A 126 -0.36 7.55 0.55
N VAL A 127 0.28 8.40 1.33
CA VAL A 127 1.24 7.97 2.36
C VAL A 127 0.58 8.21 3.72
N VAL A 128 0.25 7.13 4.41
CA VAL A 128 -0.31 7.21 5.77
C VAL A 128 0.87 7.25 6.74
N GLU A 129 0.88 8.25 7.60
CA GLU A 129 1.91 8.43 8.61
C GLU A 129 1.27 8.52 10.00
N ALA A 130 2.06 8.35 11.03
CA ALA A 130 1.64 8.50 12.41
C ALA A 130 2.84 8.92 13.24
N GLU A 131 2.62 9.36 14.47
CA GLU A 131 3.72 9.75 15.34
C GLU A 131 4.64 8.56 15.57
N PRO A 132 5.97 8.71 15.39
CA PRO A 132 6.91 7.59 15.51
C PRO A 132 6.81 6.81 16.82
N GLY A 133 6.60 7.50 17.96
CA GLY A 133 6.44 6.83 19.25
C GLY A 133 5.23 5.90 19.28
N VAL A 134 4.13 6.32 18.69
CA VAL A 134 2.91 5.51 18.58
C VAL A 134 3.17 4.30 17.69
N VAL A 135 3.88 4.49 16.58
CA VAL A 135 4.22 3.40 15.66
C VAL A 135 5.08 2.35 16.37
N VAL A 136 6.07 2.79 17.14
CA VAL A 136 6.94 1.87 17.91
C VAL A 136 6.10 1.03 18.87
N GLU A 137 5.18 1.66 19.61
CA GLU A 137 4.30 0.94 20.55
C GLU A 137 3.43 -0.09 19.84
N ARG A 138 2.86 0.29 18.71
CA ARG A 138 2.00 -0.62 17.92
C ARG A 138 2.81 -1.80 17.38
N GLN A 139 4.02 -1.55 16.91
CA GLN A 139 4.91 -2.60 16.40
C GLN A 139 5.30 -3.57 17.52
N ALA A 140 5.53 -3.07 18.74
CA ALA A 140 5.90 -3.90 19.88
C ALA A 140 4.75 -4.82 20.31
N ARG A 141 3.50 -4.40 20.16
CA ARG A 141 2.32 -5.21 20.49
C ARG A 141 2.05 -6.28 19.43
N ASP A 142 2.48 -6.07 18.20
CA ASP A 142 2.23 -7.00 17.10
C ASP A 142 3.31 -8.08 17.09
N ARG A 143 3.05 -9.17 17.82
CA ARG A 143 3.96 -10.31 17.92
C ARG A 143 3.88 -11.25 16.72
N SER A 144 2.92 -11.00 15.81
CA SER A 144 2.71 -11.88 14.66
C SER A 144 3.79 -11.77 13.58
N ARG A 145 4.59 -10.69 13.64
CA ARG A 145 5.61 -10.42 12.63
C ARG A 145 6.95 -10.05 13.27
N TYR A 146 7.99 -10.78 12.90
CA TYR A 146 9.34 -10.39 13.28
C TYR A 146 9.76 -9.19 12.44
N ARG A 147 10.04 -8.10 13.11
CA ARG A 147 10.38 -6.85 12.40
C ARG A 147 11.83 -6.42 12.59
N GLY A 148 12.59 -7.17 13.38
CA GLY A 148 13.96 -6.81 13.67
C GLY A 148 14.05 -5.48 14.41
N ASP A 149 15.24 -5.07 14.73
CA ASP A 149 15.48 -3.79 15.39
C ASP A 149 15.53 -2.69 14.32
N ILE A 150 14.55 -1.79 14.35
CA ILE A 150 14.50 -0.65 13.43
C ILE A 150 15.19 0.58 14.04
N GLY A 151 15.65 0.46 15.30
CA GLY A 151 16.34 1.56 15.98
C GLY A 151 15.41 2.48 16.76
N GLY A 152 14.30 1.94 17.27
CA GLY A 152 13.37 2.69 18.12
C GLY A 152 12.68 3.84 17.38
N VAL A 153 12.37 4.91 18.12
CA VAL A 153 11.63 6.07 17.59
C VAL A 153 12.37 6.72 16.42
N ASP A 154 13.69 6.93 16.58
CA ASP A 154 14.49 7.56 15.50
C ASP A 154 14.57 6.68 14.27
N GLY A 155 14.68 5.37 14.45
CA GLY A 155 14.68 4.42 13.33
C GLY A 155 13.36 4.44 12.56
N VAL A 156 12.25 4.46 13.29
CA VAL A 156 10.92 4.55 12.67
C VAL A 156 10.76 5.88 11.93
N ARG A 157 11.20 6.98 12.55
CA ARG A 157 11.14 8.29 11.89
C ARG A 157 11.89 8.29 10.57
N ARG A 158 13.11 7.74 10.56
CA ARG A 158 13.92 7.65 9.34
C ARG A 158 13.24 6.76 8.28
N LEU A 159 12.68 5.64 8.72
CA LEU A 159 11.99 4.74 7.79
C LEU A 159 10.77 5.43 7.16
N MET A 160 10.00 6.18 7.96
CA MET A 160 8.85 6.92 7.43
C MET A 160 9.28 7.98 6.42
N GLU A 161 10.38 8.69 6.68
CA GLU A 161 10.93 9.68 5.75
C GLU A 161 11.37 9.01 4.43
N GLN A 162 12.05 7.87 4.53
CA GLN A 162 12.50 7.12 3.37
C GLN A 162 11.31 6.58 2.57
N ALA A 163 10.28 6.10 3.27
CA ALA A 163 9.07 5.59 2.60
C ALA A 163 8.32 6.72 1.87
N ARG A 164 8.27 7.91 2.47
CA ARG A 164 7.67 9.08 1.82
C ARG A 164 8.46 9.45 0.56
N SER A 165 9.79 9.46 0.66
CA SER A 165 10.65 9.76 -0.50
C SER A 165 10.47 8.75 -1.62
N ALA A 166 10.37 7.45 -1.27
CA ALA A 166 10.13 6.39 -2.25
C ALA A 166 8.77 6.59 -2.94
N ALA A 167 7.74 6.94 -2.17
CA ALA A 167 6.40 7.19 -2.71
C ALA A 167 6.41 8.38 -3.67
N ILE A 168 7.12 9.46 -3.32
CA ILE A 168 7.23 10.64 -4.18
C ILE A 168 7.95 10.29 -5.49
N ALA A 169 9.04 9.52 -5.41
CA ALA A 169 9.76 9.06 -6.60
C ALA A 169 8.86 8.23 -7.51
N SER A 170 8.07 7.32 -6.92
CA SER A 170 7.12 6.51 -7.66
C SER A 170 6.03 7.36 -8.31
N ALA A 171 5.51 8.34 -7.56
CA ALA A 171 4.47 9.25 -8.06
C ALA A 171 4.99 10.08 -9.24
N THR A 172 6.23 10.55 -9.15
CA THR A 172 6.87 11.30 -10.25
C THR A 172 6.91 10.47 -11.51
N ARG A 173 7.22 9.23 -11.36
CA ARG A 173 7.33 8.30 -12.48
C ARG A 173 5.97 8.01 -13.14
N UNK A 174 4.83 7.99 -12.34
CA UNK A 174 3.72 7.70 -12.82
C UNK A 174 2.93 8.73 -13.03
N ALA A 175 3.38 9.96 -12.81
CA ALA A 175 2.61 11.17 -12.88
C ALA A 175 1.35 11.12 -11.99
N SER A 176 1.53 10.60 -10.79
CA SER A 176 0.47 10.50 -9.78
C SER A 176 0.52 11.73 -8.86
N THR A 177 -0.60 12.09 -8.25
CA THR A 177 -0.56 13.03 -7.13
C THR A 177 -0.06 12.30 -5.87
N VAL A 178 0.45 13.05 -4.90
CA VAL A 178 0.86 12.49 -3.61
C VAL A 178 0.05 13.17 -2.50
N LEU A 179 -0.58 12.36 -1.66
CA LEU A 179 -1.29 12.86 -0.47
C LEU A 179 -0.65 12.22 0.76
N VAL A 180 -0.19 13.06 1.68
CA VAL A 180 0.30 12.58 2.98
C VAL A 180 -0.81 12.77 4.00
N VAL A 181 -1.17 11.70 4.70
CA VAL A 181 -2.27 11.70 5.67
C VAL A 181 -1.70 11.29 7.03
N ASP A 182 -1.87 12.16 8.01
CA ASP A 182 -1.46 11.88 9.38
C ASP A 182 -2.59 11.15 10.11
N ASN A 183 -2.34 9.93 10.55
CA ASN A 183 -3.29 9.14 11.33
C ASN A 183 -3.02 9.36 12.81
N ARG A 184 -3.61 10.42 13.38
CA ARG A 184 -3.47 10.72 14.80
C ARG A 184 -4.08 9.61 15.65
N GLU A 185 -3.42 9.29 16.76
CA GLU A 185 -3.89 8.26 17.67
C GLU A 185 -5.30 8.59 18.16
N GLY A 186 -6.19 7.60 18.09
CA GLY A 186 -7.59 7.75 18.49
C GLY A 186 -8.47 8.46 17.47
N ALA A 187 -7.94 8.86 16.32
CA ALA A 187 -8.70 9.61 15.33
C ALA A 187 -8.53 9.09 13.90
N PRO A 188 -8.64 7.77 13.67
CA PRO A 188 -8.47 7.23 12.31
C PRO A 188 -9.53 7.71 11.34
N GLU A 189 -10.71 8.10 11.84
CA GLU A 189 -11.77 8.61 11.00
C GLU A 189 -11.39 9.94 10.34
N GLU A 190 -10.63 10.78 11.04
CA GLU A 190 -10.17 12.06 10.48
C GLU A 190 -9.26 11.81 9.27
N ALA A 191 -8.34 10.86 9.39
CA ALA A 191 -7.46 10.47 8.29
C ALA A 191 -8.27 9.94 7.11
N ALA A 192 -9.27 9.10 7.40
CA ALA A 192 -10.14 8.52 6.36
C ALA A 192 -11.00 9.59 5.68
N LEU A 193 -11.49 10.58 6.43
CA LEU A 193 -12.25 11.70 5.85
C LEU A 193 -11.40 12.52 4.90
N LYS A 194 -10.15 12.79 5.28
CA LYS A 194 -9.22 13.52 4.44
C LYS A 194 -8.96 12.76 3.13
N LEU A 195 -8.85 11.49 3.24
CA LEU A 195 -8.71 10.65 2.06
C LEU A 195 -9.98 10.64 1.20
N UNK A 196 -11.18 10.60 1.67
CA UNK A 196 -12.28 10.59 1.06
C UNK A 196 -12.45 11.68 0.30
N GLU A 197 -12.09 12.97 0.93
CA GLU A 197 -12.17 14.23 0.23
C GLU A 197 -11.24 14.26 -0.99
N ALA A 198 -10.05 13.71 -0.83
CA ALA A 198 -9.09 13.65 -1.92
C ALA A 198 -9.59 12.78 -3.09
N LEU A 199 -10.29 11.69 -2.79
CA LEU A 199 -10.88 10.86 -3.84
C LEU A 199 -11.90 11.65 -4.66
N GLU A 200 -12.70 12.45 -3.99
CA GLU A 200 -13.72 13.28 -4.66
C GLU A 200 -13.08 14.33 -5.57
N GLY A 201 -11.81 14.67 -5.32
CA GLY A 201 -11.06 15.63 -6.14
C GLY A 201 -10.36 15.02 -7.37
N LEU A 202 -10.36 13.68 -7.49
CA LEU A 202 -9.80 13.00 -8.66
C LEU A 202 -10.84 12.93 -9.78
#